data_0b1b96c73a7e0e8b37540c5221064bca
#
_entry.id   0b1b96c73a7e0e8b37540c5221064bca
#
_cell.length_a   1.000
_cell.length_b   1.000
_cell.length_c   1.000
_cell.angle_alpha   90.00
_cell.angle_beta   90.00
_cell.angle_gamma   90.00
#
_symmetry.space_group_name_H-M   'P 1'
#
loop_
_entity.id
_entity.type
_entity.pdbx_description
1 polymer ?
#
loop_
_entity_poly.entity_id
_entity_poly.type
_entity_poly.pdbx_seq_one_letter_code
_entity_poly.pdbx_strand_id
1 'polypeptide(L)'
;DLHLSIRRQRQMCIRDRSNRGKIIDKVIDAIFQIQGGYSLVMLAQNILIGVRDPHGIRQLVIGKLKNSYVLASETCSLDIIGAKFVREVENGEVVYIENDELKSVKPFPERKARPCVFEYIYFSRPDSLLNGKTAYEYRKNLGIELAKETHEKADVVVPVPDSGNAAAIGYSKHVGIDFDLGLIRNHYVGRTFIEPSQQIRSLGVKLKLNANQSSIKGKKIILIDDSLVR
;
A
#
# COMPACT_ATOMS: atom_id res chain seq x y z
N ASP A 1 -17.15 4.77 -12.72
CA ASP A 1 -17.20 6.02 -11.93
C ASP A 1 -18.60 6.34 -11.39
N LEU A 2 -19.67 6.03 -12.12
CA LEU A 2 -21.05 6.24 -11.65
C LEU A 2 -21.37 5.41 -10.39
N HIS A 3 -20.88 4.18 -10.30
CA HIS A 3 -21.05 3.32 -9.11
C HIS A 3 -20.36 3.85 -7.85
N LEU A 4 -19.22 4.50 -7.98
CA LEU A 4 -18.49 5.11 -6.85
C LEU A 4 -19.18 6.38 -6.34
N SER A 5 -19.75 7.19 -7.24
CA SER A 5 -20.50 8.39 -6.86
C SER A 5 -21.82 8.05 -6.18
N ILE A 6 -22.53 7.04 -6.65
CA ILE A 6 -23.78 6.54 -6.03
C ILE A 6 -23.52 5.93 -4.64
N ARG A 7 -22.41 5.21 -4.45
CA ARG A 7 -22.01 4.72 -3.12
C ARG A 7 -21.68 5.86 -2.16
N ARG A 8 -20.95 6.89 -2.61
CA ARG A 8 -20.65 8.10 -1.79
C ARG A 8 -21.92 8.86 -1.41
N GLN A 9 -22.88 9.05 -2.34
CA GLN A 9 -24.17 9.65 -2.05
C GLN A 9 -24.99 8.84 -1.06
N ARG A 10 -25.02 7.49 -1.17
CA ARG A 10 -25.71 6.62 -0.20
C ARG A 10 -25.13 6.74 1.21
N GLN A 11 -23.81 6.82 1.34
CA GLN A 11 -23.15 6.99 2.64
C GLN A 11 -23.46 8.34 3.29
N MET A 12 -23.45 9.42 2.51
CA MET A 12 -23.92 10.74 2.99
C MET A 12 -25.38 10.71 3.44
N CYS A 13 -26.26 10.11 2.64
CA CYS A 13 -27.69 9.99 3.00
C CYS A 13 -27.94 9.18 4.28
N ILE A 14 -27.15 8.14 4.57
CA ILE A 14 -27.28 7.34 5.80
C ILE A 14 -26.84 8.18 7.00
N ARG A 15 -25.72 8.88 6.89
CA ARG A 15 -25.25 9.79 7.94
C ARG A 15 -26.30 10.85 8.30
N ASP A 16 -26.92 11.43 7.30
CA ASP A 16 -27.89 12.53 7.48
C ASP A 16 -29.26 12.02 7.98
N ARG A 17 -29.57 10.74 7.81
CA ARG A 17 -30.79 10.08 8.32
C ARG A 17 -30.68 9.55 9.74
N SER A 18 -29.46 9.50 10.32
CA SER A 18 -29.29 9.09 11.71
C SER A 18 -29.91 10.15 12.64
N ASN A 19 -30.82 9.73 13.50
CA ASN A 19 -31.47 10.58 14.51
C ASN A 19 -30.59 10.80 15.74
N ARG A 20 -29.37 10.32 15.79
CA ARG A 20 -28.44 10.48 16.91
C ARG A 20 -27.92 11.92 16.97
N GLY A 21 -27.72 12.44 18.20
CA GLY A 21 -27.26 13.82 18.40
C GLY A 21 -25.78 14.04 18.03
N LYS A 22 -24.92 13.09 18.38
CA LYS A 22 -23.47 13.23 18.19
C LYS A 22 -23.03 12.78 16.80
N ILE A 23 -22.11 13.53 16.19
CA ILE A 23 -21.58 13.21 14.86
C ILE A 23 -20.89 11.84 14.81
N ILE A 24 -20.21 11.45 15.87
CA ILE A 24 -19.53 10.14 15.96
C ILE A 24 -20.54 8.99 15.88
N ASP A 25 -21.67 9.10 16.58
CA ASP A 25 -22.73 8.09 16.53
C ASP A 25 -23.35 7.97 15.14
N LYS A 26 -23.50 9.09 14.42
CA LYS A 26 -23.97 9.11 13.03
C LYS A 26 -22.97 8.43 12.10
N VAL A 27 -21.69 8.66 12.32
CA VAL A 27 -20.61 7.99 11.56
C VAL A 27 -20.63 6.49 11.83
N ILE A 28 -20.79 6.08 13.10
CA ILE A 28 -20.89 4.66 13.47
C ILE A 28 -22.09 4.00 12.77
N ASP A 29 -23.27 4.61 12.79
CA ASP A 29 -24.45 4.09 12.07
C ASP A 29 -24.19 3.95 10.56
N ALA A 30 -23.47 4.90 9.96
CA ALA A 30 -23.12 4.87 8.53
C ALA A 30 -22.13 3.76 8.19
N ILE A 31 -21.08 3.57 9.00
CA ILE A 31 -20.03 2.56 8.72
C ILE A 31 -20.52 1.13 8.90
N PHE A 32 -21.53 0.87 9.73
CA PHE A 32 -22.17 -0.43 9.83
C PHE A 32 -22.84 -0.90 8.51
N GLN A 33 -23.15 0.03 7.59
CA GLN A 33 -23.71 -0.29 6.29
C GLN A 33 -22.66 -0.58 5.23
N ILE A 34 -21.36 -0.36 5.53
CA ILE A 34 -20.26 -0.56 4.58
C ILE A 34 -19.77 -1.99 4.68
N GLN A 35 -19.68 -2.67 3.54
CA GLN A 35 -19.10 -3.99 3.41
C GLN A 35 -17.76 -3.93 2.68
N GLY A 36 -16.82 -4.79 3.08
CA GLY A 36 -15.49 -4.89 2.46
C GLY A 36 -14.41 -4.12 3.21
N GLY A 37 -13.25 -3.95 2.57
CA GLY A 37 -12.11 -3.23 3.12
C GLY A 37 -12.20 -1.73 2.90
N TYR A 38 -11.96 -0.95 3.94
CA TYR A 38 -11.94 0.51 3.86
C TYR A 38 -11.04 1.13 4.92
N SER A 39 -10.45 2.26 4.56
CA SER A 39 -9.88 3.25 5.47
C SER A 39 -10.47 4.59 5.12
N LEU A 40 -11.12 5.24 6.07
CA LEU A 40 -11.83 6.49 5.85
C LEU A 40 -11.24 7.58 6.73
N VAL A 41 -11.11 8.78 6.16
CA VAL A 41 -10.81 10.00 6.89
C VAL A 41 -11.90 11.01 6.57
N MET A 42 -12.48 11.61 7.59
CA MET A 42 -13.57 12.57 7.48
C MET A 42 -13.31 13.78 8.36
N LEU A 43 -13.72 14.94 7.91
CA LEU A 43 -13.75 16.16 8.70
C LEU A 43 -15.19 16.64 8.80
N ALA A 44 -15.72 16.75 10.01
CA ALA A 44 -17.09 17.20 10.25
C ALA A 44 -17.19 17.93 11.59
N GLN A 45 -17.81 19.12 11.61
CA GLN A 45 -18.01 19.92 12.81
C GLN A 45 -16.71 20.15 13.63
N ASN A 46 -15.60 20.42 12.93
CA ASN A 46 -14.25 20.57 13.53
C ASN A 46 -13.69 19.32 14.21
N ILE A 47 -14.26 18.15 13.94
CA ILE A 47 -13.77 16.86 14.42
C ILE A 47 -13.14 16.12 13.24
N LEU A 48 -11.88 15.74 13.36
CA LEU A 48 -11.20 14.86 12.41
C LEU A 48 -11.44 13.41 12.84
N ILE A 49 -11.98 12.60 11.94
CA ILE A 49 -12.40 11.22 12.22
C ILE A 49 -11.66 10.27 11.30
N GLY A 50 -11.09 9.22 11.87
CA GLY A 50 -10.47 8.11 11.14
C GLY A 50 -11.21 6.80 11.42
N VAL A 51 -11.43 5.99 10.40
CA VAL A 51 -12.10 4.69 10.55
C VAL A 51 -11.33 3.64 9.78
N ARG A 52 -11.00 2.52 10.43
CA ARG A 52 -10.43 1.34 9.79
C ARG A 52 -11.45 0.20 9.80
N ASP A 53 -11.56 -0.55 8.71
CA ASP A 53 -12.49 -1.67 8.58
C ASP A 53 -12.24 -2.77 9.64
N PRO A 54 -13.28 -3.57 10.00
CA PRO A 54 -13.17 -4.59 11.07
C PRO A 54 -12.15 -5.70 10.81
N HIS A 55 -11.76 -5.93 9.55
CA HIS A 55 -10.74 -6.91 9.19
C HIS A 55 -9.34 -6.30 9.06
N GLY A 56 -9.24 -4.97 9.08
CA GLY A 56 -7.98 -4.25 8.90
C GLY A 56 -7.32 -4.49 7.54
N ILE A 57 -8.14 -4.58 6.49
CA ILE A 57 -7.67 -4.88 5.12
C ILE A 57 -6.69 -3.81 4.64
N ARG A 58 -7.03 -2.52 4.88
CA ARG A 58 -6.17 -1.40 4.53
C ARG A 58 -5.62 -0.72 5.78
N GLN A 59 -4.43 -0.15 5.64
CA GLN A 59 -3.79 0.60 6.72
C GLN A 59 -4.45 1.96 6.97
N LEU A 60 -4.39 2.40 8.22
CA LEU A 60 -4.60 3.77 8.65
C LEU A 60 -3.70 4.03 9.84
N VAL A 61 -2.91 5.10 9.79
CA VAL A 61 -1.93 5.43 10.81
C VAL A 61 -2.19 6.79 11.43
N ILE A 62 -1.79 6.92 12.69
CA ILE A 62 -1.87 8.17 13.45
C ILE A 62 -0.46 8.70 13.62
N GLY A 63 -0.27 9.95 13.26
CA GLY A 63 0.95 10.72 13.53
C GLY A 63 0.68 11.94 14.41
N LYS A 64 1.75 12.55 14.89
CA LYS A 64 1.72 13.81 15.64
C LYS A 64 2.70 14.80 15.03
N LEU A 65 2.19 15.92 14.54
CA LEU A 65 2.97 17.03 14.03
C LEU A 65 2.85 18.20 15.02
N LYS A 66 3.93 18.51 15.75
CA LYS A 66 3.90 19.45 16.88
C LYS A 66 2.83 19.01 17.89
N ASN A 67 1.76 19.82 18.06
CA ASN A 67 0.66 19.55 18.99
C ASN A 67 -0.56 18.90 18.31
N SER A 68 -0.60 18.85 16.97
CA SER A 68 -1.75 18.38 16.22
C SER A 68 -1.60 16.93 15.78
N TYR A 69 -2.70 16.17 15.75
CA TYR A 69 -2.73 14.83 15.21
C TYR A 69 -2.95 14.83 13.69
N VAL A 70 -2.38 13.83 13.04
CA VAL A 70 -2.47 13.60 11.59
C VAL A 70 -2.93 12.16 11.37
N LEU A 71 -3.83 11.96 10.41
CA LEU A 71 -4.23 10.65 9.92
C LEU A 71 -3.68 10.47 8.50
N ALA A 72 -3.05 9.33 8.24
CA ALA A 72 -2.49 8.99 6.95
C ALA A 72 -2.68 7.51 6.62
N SER A 73 -2.60 7.15 5.35
CA SER A 73 -2.68 5.76 4.91
C SER A 73 -1.40 4.98 5.21
N GLU A 74 -0.24 5.66 5.23
CA GLU A 74 1.08 5.04 5.37
C GLU A 74 2.02 5.90 6.21
N THR A 75 2.99 5.28 6.88
CA THR A 75 3.96 5.98 7.73
C THR A 75 4.88 6.91 6.93
N CYS A 76 5.22 6.55 5.69
CA CYS A 76 6.04 7.41 4.82
C CYS A 76 5.41 8.79 4.57
N SER A 77 4.07 8.89 4.63
CA SER A 77 3.37 10.19 4.52
C SER A 77 3.63 11.08 5.74
N LEU A 78 3.82 10.47 6.92
CA LEU A 78 4.17 11.19 8.14
C LEU A 78 5.61 11.70 8.07
N ASP A 79 6.52 10.88 7.55
CA ASP A 79 7.94 11.23 7.39
C ASP A 79 8.11 12.45 6.47
N ILE A 80 7.38 12.49 5.35
CA ILE A 80 7.41 13.60 4.38
C ILE A 80 7.07 14.94 5.03
N ILE A 81 6.11 14.97 5.95
CA ILE A 81 5.69 16.21 6.63
C ILE A 81 6.41 16.44 7.97
N GLY A 82 7.31 15.54 8.37
CA GLY A 82 8.03 15.61 9.65
C GLY A 82 7.14 15.32 10.87
N ALA A 83 6.06 14.56 10.70
CA ALA A 83 5.21 14.10 11.78
C ALA A 83 5.77 12.82 12.42
N LYS A 84 5.68 12.72 13.74
CA LYS A 84 6.09 11.50 14.45
C LYS A 84 4.97 10.46 14.40
N PHE A 85 5.31 9.23 14.03
CA PHE A 85 4.40 8.09 14.12
C PHE A 85 3.98 7.84 15.58
N VAL A 86 2.69 7.66 15.81
CA VAL A 86 2.13 7.37 17.14
C VAL A 86 1.76 5.89 17.21
N ARG A 87 0.83 5.44 16.36
CA ARG A 87 0.40 4.05 16.23
C ARG A 87 -0.43 3.84 14.97
N GLU A 88 -0.69 2.59 14.63
CA GLU A 88 -1.76 2.24 13.68
C GLU A 88 -3.14 2.40 14.35
N VAL A 89 -4.16 2.69 13.55
CA VAL A 89 -5.56 2.53 13.93
C VAL A 89 -5.87 1.04 13.93
N GLU A 90 -6.45 0.54 15.01
CA GLU A 90 -6.74 -0.88 15.15
C GLU A 90 -7.90 -1.33 14.23
N ASN A 91 -8.03 -2.63 14.03
CA ASN A 91 -9.11 -3.20 13.21
C ASN A 91 -10.47 -2.87 13.83
N GLY A 92 -11.38 -2.29 13.04
CA GLY A 92 -12.70 -1.89 13.49
C GLY A 92 -12.73 -0.69 14.43
N GLU A 93 -11.61 0.02 14.56
CA GLU A 93 -11.51 1.21 15.41
C GLU A 93 -11.98 2.46 14.66
N VAL A 94 -12.70 3.30 15.36
CA VAL A 94 -13.01 4.68 15.00
C VAL A 94 -12.22 5.59 15.93
N VAL A 95 -11.28 6.34 15.39
CA VAL A 95 -10.53 7.38 16.10
C VAL A 95 -11.10 8.74 15.75
N TYR A 96 -11.13 9.65 16.70
CA TYR A 96 -11.52 11.02 16.41
C TYR A 96 -10.73 12.02 17.26
N ILE A 97 -10.41 13.15 16.64
CA ILE A 97 -9.68 14.24 17.25
C ILE A 97 -10.65 15.40 17.42
N GLU A 98 -10.87 15.76 18.66
CA GLU A 98 -11.76 16.84 19.09
C GLU A 98 -11.04 17.66 20.16
N ASN A 99 -10.96 18.99 19.98
CA ASN A 99 -10.24 19.91 20.87
C ASN A 99 -8.79 19.46 21.17
N ASP A 100 -8.06 19.03 20.11
CA ASP A 100 -6.71 18.50 20.19
C ASP A 100 -6.52 17.22 21.02
N GLU A 101 -7.61 16.57 21.43
CA GLU A 101 -7.60 15.29 22.11
C GLU A 101 -7.91 14.14 21.14
N LEU A 102 -7.08 13.10 21.19
CA LEU A 102 -7.32 11.85 20.46
C LEU A 102 -8.21 10.93 21.31
N LYS A 103 -9.36 10.60 20.78
CA LYS A 103 -10.32 9.67 21.37
C LYS A 103 -10.56 8.50 20.44
N SER A 104 -11.01 7.38 20.99
CA SER A 104 -11.22 6.14 20.20
C SER A 104 -12.42 5.36 20.71
N VAL A 105 -13.09 4.69 19.79
CA VAL A 105 -14.15 3.71 20.10
C VAL A 105 -14.04 2.50 19.15
N LYS A 106 -14.43 1.33 19.61
CA LYS A 106 -14.51 0.08 18.82
C LYS A 106 -15.97 -0.38 18.72
N PRO A 107 -16.73 0.13 17.74
CA PRO A 107 -18.14 -0.18 17.64
C PRO A 107 -18.43 -1.57 17.06
N PHE A 108 -17.47 -2.16 16.35
CA PHE A 108 -17.65 -3.48 15.74
C PHE A 108 -17.27 -4.61 16.70
N PRO A 109 -17.94 -5.78 16.59
CA PRO A 109 -17.44 -6.98 17.23
C PRO A 109 -16.07 -7.35 16.67
N GLU A 110 -15.24 -7.97 17.51
CA GLU A 110 -13.92 -8.42 17.11
C GLU A 110 -13.97 -9.37 15.91
N ARG A 111 -13.12 -9.13 14.94
CA ARG A 111 -13.00 -9.93 13.71
C ARG A 111 -11.56 -10.37 13.52
N LYS A 112 -11.39 -11.54 12.90
CA LYS A 112 -10.06 -12.03 12.51
C LYS A 112 -9.43 -11.06 11.52
N ALA A 113 -8.19 -10.63 11.79
CA ALA A 113 -7.42 -9.77 10.90
C ALA A 113 -7.22 -10.43 9.51
N ARG A 114 -7.41 -9.66 8.46
CA ARG A 114 -7.21 -10.07 7.06
C ARG A 114 -6.52 -8.96 6.27
N PRO A 115 -5.27 -8.62 6.63
CA PRO A 115 -4.54 -7.57 5.93
C PRO A 115 -4.40 -7.91 4.45
N CYS A 116 -4.44 -6.90 3.60
CA CYS A 116 -4.24 -7.07 2.17
C CYS A 116 -2.79 -7.48 1.90
N VAL A 117 -2.57 -8.67 1.37
CA VAL A 117 -1.22 -9.17 1.04
C VAL A 117 -0.51 -8.27 0.02
N PHE A 118 -1.25 -7.63 -0.88
CA PHE A 118 -0.69 -6.71 -1.87
C PHE A 118 -0.04 -5.45 -1.27
N GLU A 119 -0.38 -5.09 -0.04
CA GLU A 119 0.35 -4.01 0.66
C GLU A 119 1.82 -4.39 0.85
N TYR A 120 2.09 -5.62 1.23
CA TYR A 120 3.44 -6.13 1.44
C TYR A 120 4.20 -6.32 0.12
N ILE A 121 3.50 -6.77 -0.94
CA ILE A 121 4.12 -7.10 -2.23
C ILE A 121 4.35 -5.85 -3.08
N TYR A 122 3.33 -4.97 -3.18
CA TYR A 122 3.32 -3.95 -4.22
C TYR A 122 2.78 -2.58 -3.80
N PHE A 123 1.64 -2.50 -3.07
CA PHE A 123 0.93 -1.22 -2.90
C PHE A 123 1.65 -0.22 -2.00
N SER A 124 2.13 -0.67 -0.82
CA SER A 124 2.81 0.24 0.11
C SER A 124 4.15 0.70 -0.44
N ARG A 125 4.52 1.92 -0.11
CA ARG A 125 5.87 2.39 -0.44
C ARG A 125 6.91 1.53 0.30
N PRO A 126 8.09 1.30 -0.29
CA PRO A 126 9.12 0.47 0.33
C PRO A 126 9.55 0.92 1.73
N ASP A 127 9.52 2.22 1.99
CA ASP A 127 9.90 2.86 3.24
C ASP A 127 8.77 2.89 4.30
N SER A 128 7.54 2.49 3.95
CA SER A 128 6.43 2.42 4.88
C SER A 128 6.55 1.24 5.85
N LEU A 129 6.20 1.47 7.11
CA LEU A 129 6.12 0.42 8.13
C LEU A 129 4.81 -0.36 8.02
N LEU A 130 4.93 -1.68 8.06
CA LEU A 130 3.86 -2.66 8.09
C LEU A 130 4.13 -3.60 9.27
N ASN A 131 3.31 -3.56 10.31
CA ASN A 131 3.52 -4.39 11.51
C ASN A 131 4.96 -4.33 12.06
N GLY A 132 5.54 -3.13 12.13
CA GLY A 132 6.86 -2.88 12.72
C GLY A 132 8.07 -3.14 11.83
N LYS A 133 7.88 -3.58 10.57
CA LYS A 133 8.95 -3.74 9.57
C LYS A 133 8.62 -2.93 8.32
N THR A 134 9.62 -2.50 7.59
CA THR A 134 9.39 -1.79 6.32
C THR A 134 8.87 -2.74 5.23
N ALA A 135 8.07 -2.22 4.31
CA ALA A 135 7.65 -2.99 3.13
C ALA A 135 8.86 -3.48 2.33
N TYR A 136 9.95 -2.71 2.32
CA TYR A 136 11.23 -3.12 1.72
C TYR A 136 11.80 -4.39 2.36
N GLU A 137 11.80 -4.51 3.70
CA GLU A 137 12.29 -5.70 4.40
C GLU A 137 11.43 -6.92 4.09
N TYR A 138 10.10 -6.77 4.03
CA TYR A 138 9.20 -7.85 3.62
C TYR A 138 9.53 -8.32 2.21
N ARG A 139 9.62 -7.41 1.23
CA ARG A 139 9.93 -7.75 -0.18
C ARG A 139 11.29 -8.40 -0.32
N LYS A 140 12.30 -7.94 0.43
CA LYS A 140 13.61 -8.57 0.45
C LYS A 140 13.54 -9.99 0.98
N ASN A 141 12.76 -10.22 2.05
CA ASN A 141 12.56 -11.56 2.59
C ASN A 141 11.81 -12.49 1.61
N LEU A 142 10.82 -11.96 0.87
CA LEU A 142 10.16 -12.73 -0.21
C LEU A 142 11.17 -13.21 -1.25
N GLY A 143 12.15 -12.39 -1.62
CA GLY A 143 13.23 -12.80 -2.52
C GLY A 143 14.12 -13.90 -1.93
N ILE A 144 14.40 -13.86 -0.62
CA ILE A 144 15.13 -14.91 0.08
C ILE A 144 14.34 -16.22 0.08
N GLU A 145 13.04 -16.19 0.36
CA GLU A 145 12.18 -17.38 0.34
C GLU A 145 12.09 -17.96 -1.07
N LEU A 146 11.91 -17.13 -2.09
CA LEU A 146 11.94 -17.56 -3.49
C LEU A 146 13.24 -18.28 -3.85
N ALA A 147 14.37 -17.79 -3.36
CA ALA A 147 15.68 -18.40 -3.59
C ALA A 147 15.84 -19.76 -2.89
N LYS A 148 15.14 -20.00 -1.78
CA LYS A 148 15.10 -21.31 -1.11
C LYS A 148 14.25 -22.33 -1.86
N GLU A 149 13.15 -21.87 -2.48
CA GLU A 149 12.26 -22.74 -3.25
C GLU A 149 12.86 -23.15 -4.58
N THR A 150 13.46 -22.21 -5.29
CA THR A 150 14.06 -22.45 -6.62
C THR A 150 15.26 -21.55 -6.85
N HIS A 151 16.37 -22.15 -7.26
CA HIS A 151 17.51 -21.40 -7.76
C HIS A 151 18.10 -22.05 -9.00
N GLU A 152 18.38 -21.21 -9.96
CA GLU A 152 18.98 -21.60 -11.22
C GLU A 152 20.43 -21.09 -11.31
N LYS A 153 21.29 -21.81 -12.04
CA LYS A 153 22.64 -21.31 -12.35
C LYS A 153 22.52 -20.17 -13.35
N ALA A 154 23.02 -19.00 -12.98
CA ALA A 154 23.05 -17.82 -13.81
C ALA A 154 24.25 -16.94 -13.46
N ASP A 155 24.54 -15.98 -14.33
CA ASP A 155 25.65 -15.05 -14.16
C ASP A 155 25.26 -13.80 -13.38
N VAL A 156 23.95 -13.43 -13.40
CA VAL A 156 23.47 -12.20 -12.77
C VAL A 156 21.97 -12.27 -12.46
N VAL A 157 21.58 -11.65 -11.34
CA VAL A 157 20.20 -11.43 -10.94
C VAL A 157 19.79 -10.01 -11.33
N VAL A 158 18.72 -9.89 -12.09
CA VAL A 158 18.21 -8.63 -12.65
C VAL A 158 16.79 -8.39 -12.16
N PRO A 159 16.48 -7.23 -11.55
CA PRO A 159 15.11 -6.88 -11.18
C PRO A 159 14.32 -6.33 -12.37
N VAL A 160 13.00 -6.52 -12.33
CA VAL A 160 12.09 -5.66 -13.08
C VAL A 160 11.88 -4.38 -12.25
N PRO A 161 12.35 -3.23 -12.71
CA PRO A 161 12.29 -2.00 -11.90
C PRO A 161 10.88 -1.40 -11.88
N ASP A 162 10.46 -0.78 -10.76
CA ASP A 162 11.22 -0.63 -9.50
C ASP A 162 10.76 -1.67 -8.46
N SER A 163 9.65 -2.34 -8.73
CA SER A 163 8.94 -3.23 -7.79
C SER A 163 9.73 -4.51 -7.45
N GLY A 164 10.45 -5.06 -8.42
CA GLY A 164 11.29 -6.25 -8.23
C GLY A 164 12.61 -6.02 -7.49
N ASN A 165 13.03 -4.76 -7.30
CA ASN A 165 14.37 -4.45 -6.77
C ASN A 165 14.67 -5.10 -5.42
N ALA A 166 13.76 -4.97 -4.45
CA ALA A 166 13.99 -5.48 -3.10
C ALA A 166 14.04 -7.02 -3.08
N ALA A 167 13.14 -7.68 -3.82
CA ALA A 167 13.12 -9.13 -3.94
C ALA A 167 14.39 -9.66 -4.64
N ALA A 168 14.82 -9.01 -5.73
CA ALA A 168 16.06 -9.38 -6.44
C ALA A 168 17.30 -9.25 -5.55
N ILE A 169 17.39 -8.21 -4.71
CA ILE A 169 18.47 -8.06 -3.73
C ILE A 169 18.44 -9.20 -2.70
N GLY A 170 17.25 -9.56 -2.21
CA GLY A 170 17.10 -10.68 -1.28
C GLY A 170 17.51 -12.01 -1.90
N TYR A 171 17.06 -12.27 -3.11
CA TYR A 171 17.39 -13.47 -3.89
C TYR A 171 18.91 -13.56 -4.14
N SER A 172 19.51 -12.52 -4.73
CA SER A 172 20.94 -12.43 -5.05
C SER A 172 21.81 -12.73 -3.82
N LYS A 173 21.51 -12.10 -2.69
CA LYS A 173 22.26 -12.33 -1.44
C LYS A 173 22.16 -13.75 -0.92
N HIS A 174 21.03 -14.43 -1.13
CA HIS A 174 20.85 -15.80 -0.66
C HIS A 174 21.60 -16.81 -1.53
N VAL A 175 21.53 -16.66 -2.87
CA VAL A 175 22.18 -17.61 -3.82
C VAL A 175 23.63 -17.30 -4.10
N GLY A 176 24.13 -16.11 -3.72
CA GLY A 176 25.52 -15.69 -3.99
C GLY A 176 25.79 -15.34 -5.46
N ILE A 177 24.75 -14.98 -6.22
CA ILE A 177 24.88 -14.49 -7.60
C ILE A 177 24.79 -12.95 -7.60
N ASP A 178 25.64 -12.28 -8.37
CA ASP A 178 25.68 -10.82 -8.41
C ASP A 178 24.35 -10.21 -8.85
N PHE A 179 23.99 -9.09 -8.21
CA PHE A 179 22.85 -8.25 -8.57
C PHE A 179 23.32 -7.12 -9.49
N ASP A 180 22.57 -6.89 -10.59
CA ASP A 180 22.82 -5.73 -11.46
C ASP A 180 21.52 -5.20 -12.08
N LEU A 181 21.52 -3.92 -12.44
CA LEU A 181 20.40 -3.25 -13.12
C LEU A 181 20.45 -3.54 -14.64
N GLY A 182 20.06 -4.74 -15.02
CA GLY A 182 19.95 -5.16 -16.41
C GLY A 182 18.79 -4.55 -17.18
N LEU A 183 17.79 -4.00 -16.48
CA LEU A 183 16.68 -3.23 -17.03
C LEU A 183 16.64 -1.85 -16.42
N ILE A 184 16.55 -0.82 -17.27
CA ILE A 184 16.45 0.57 -16.85
C ILE A 184 15.06 1.09 -17.16
N ARG A 185 14.41 1.71 -16.16
CA ARG A 185 13.11 2.32 -16.30
C ARG A 185 13.21 3.75 -16.78
N ASN A 186 12.38 4.10 -17.77
CA ASN A 186 12.13 5.50 -18.14
C ASN A 186 11.05 6.08 -17.22
N HIS A 187 11.43 7.00 -16.33
CA HIS A 187 10.53 7.62 -15.36
C HIS A 187 9.50 8.57 -15.97
N TYR A 188 9.72 9.04 -17.20
CA TYR A 188 8.77 9.91 -17.91
C TYR A 188 7.59 9.15 -18.52
N VAL A 189 7.64 7.81 -18.57
CA VAL A 189 6.58 6.97 -19.09
C VAL A 189 5.74 6.42 -17.94
N GLY A 190 4.44 6.76 -17.94
CA GLY A 190 3.49 6.30 -16.91
C GLY A 190 3.09 4.83 -17.03
N ARG A 191 1.90 4.47 -16.49
CA ARG A 191 1.36 3.10 -16.54
C ARG A 191 0.93 2.76 -17.97
N THR A 192 1.52 1.69 -18.53
CA THR A 192 1.28 1.26 -19.92
C THR A 192 0.27 0.12 -20.06
N PHE A 193 -0.10 -0.56 -18.96
CA PHE A 193 -1.00 -1.73 -18.99
C PHE A 193 -2.48 -1.40 -19.20
N ILE A 194 -2.86 -0.12 -19.16
CA ILE A 194 -4.24 0.35 -19.29
C ILE A 194 -4.61 0.62 -20.77
N GLU A 195 -3.64 0.53 -21.67
CA GLU A 195 -3.83 0.83 -23.09
C GLU A 195 -4.65 -0.25 -23.80
N PRO A 196 -5.60 0.11 -24.71
CA PRO A 196 -6.60 -0.79 -25.26
C PRO A 196 -6.03 -1.79 -26.28
N SER A 197 -4.93 -1.49 -26.97
CA SER A 197 -4.39 -2.37 -28.01
C SER A 197 -3.06 -3.01 -27.65
N GLN A 198 -2.83 -4.26 -28.15
CA GLN A 198 -1.59 -4.99 -27.92
C GLN A 198 -0.38 -4.29 -28.51
N GLN A 199 -0.53 -3.63 -29.66
CA GLN A 199 0.57 -2.90 -30.32
C GLN A 199 1.01 -1.68 -29.49
N ILE A 200 0.06 -0.91 -28.97
CA ILE A 200 0.33 0.26 -28.11
C ILE A 200 0.95 -0.20 -26.79
N ARG A 201 0.47 -1.32 -26.21
CA ARG A 201 1.08 -1.92 -25.00
C ARG A 201 2.55 -2.33 -25.25
N SER A 202 2.82 -3.01 -26.36
CA SER A 202 4.18 -3.42 -26.73
C SER A 202 5.12 -2.22 -26.91
N LEU A 203 4.66 -1.16 -27.59
CA LEU A 203 5.41 0.07 -27.73
C LEU A 203 5.63 0.75 -26.39
N GLY A 204 4.59 0.81 -25.57
CA GLY A 204 4.66 1.38 -24.20
C GLY A 204 5.68 0.65 -23.32
N VAL A 205 5.76 -0.67 -23.38
CA VAL A 205 6.79 -1.45 -22.66
C VAL A 205 8.18 -1.10 -23.15
N LYS A 206 8.40 -1.04 -24.48
CA LYS A 206 9.70 -0.67 -25.07
C LYS A 206 10.13 0.75 -24.69
N LEU A 207 9.19 1.68 -24.60
CA LEU A 207 9.47 3.06 -24.17
C LEU A 207 9.75 3.14 -22.65
N LYS A 208 9.13 2.26 -21.87
CA LYS A 208 9.22 2.26 -20.42
C LYS A 208 10.46 1.54 -19.89
N LEU A 209 10.83 0.42 -20.49
CA LEU A 209 11.92 -0.44 -20.05
C LEU A 209 12.94 -0.61 -21.18
N ASN A 210 14.18 -0.32 -20.88
CA ASN A 210 15.31 -0.54 -21.80
C ASN A 210 16.33 -1.48 -21.20
N ALA A 211 16.84 -2.41 -22.03
CA ALA A 211 17.88 -3.34 -21.60
C ALA A 211 19.23 -2.63 -21.49
N ASN A 212 19.89 -2.78 -20.36
CA ASN A 212 21.26 -2.32 -20.13
C ASN A 212 22.23 -3.35 -20.73
N GLN A 213 22.57 -3.17 -22.01
CA GLN A 213 23.39 -4.12 -22.76
C GLN A 213 24.76 -4.40 -22.11
N SER A 214 25.37 -3.42 -21.46
CA SER A 214 26.65 -3.59 -20.79
C SER A 214 26.60 -4.56 -19.62
N SER A 215 25.46 -4.63 -18.95
CA SER A 215 25.26 -5.49 -17.78
C SER A 215 24.84 -6.92 -18.14
N ILE A 216 24.12 -7.12 -19.27
CA ILE A 216 23.44 -8.41 -19.53
C ILE A 216 23.88 -9.11 -20.82
N LYS A 217 24.60 -8.44 -21.75
CA LYS A 217 24.95 -9.03 -23.03
C LYS A 217 25.84 -10.28 -22.85
N GLY A 218 25.36 -11.40 -23.39
CA GLY A 218 26.08 -12.68 -23.32
C GLY A 218 26.01 -13.41 -21.99
N LYS A 219 25.21 -12.89 -21.03
CA LYS A 219 25.00 -13.50 -19.71
C LYS A 219 23.69 -14.26 -19.62
N LYS A 220 23.68 -15.34 -18.85
CA LYS A 220 22.47 -16.00 -18.36
C LYS A 220 21.92 -15.19 -17.17
N ILE A 221 20.70 -14.70 -17.28
CA ILE A 221 20.09 -13.84 -16.25
C ILE A 221 18.97 -14.56 -15.51
N ILE A 222 18.82 -14.25 -14.23
CA ILE A 222 17.59 -14.50 -13.45
C ILE A 222 16.83 -13.18 -13.36
N LEU A 223 15.63 -13.14 -13.94
CA LEU A 223 14.76 -11.97 -13.90
C LEU A 223 13.78 -12.10 -12.73
N ILE A 224 13.78 -11.13 -11.83
CA ILE A 224 12.91 -11.10 -10.64
C ILE A 224 11.89 -9.96 -10.78
N ASP A 225 10.61 -10.32 -10.68
CA ASP A 225 9.50 -9.37 -10.61
C ASP A 225 8.67 -9.61 -9.34
N ASP A 226 7.74 -8.71 -9.03
CA ASP A 226 6.82 -8.82 -7.89
C ASP A 226 5.64 -9.76 -8.18
N SER A 227 5.27 -9.94 -9.43
CA SER A 227 4.09 -10.70 -9.84
C SER A 227 4.18 -11.21 -11.28
N LEU A 228 3.53 -12.36 -11.52
CA LEU A 228 3.33 -12.87 -12.88
C LEU A 228 2.04 -12.27 -13.45
N VAL A 229 2.18 -11.52 -14.54
CA VAL A 229 1.05 -10.92 -15.27
C VAL A 229 0.93 -11.58 -16.65
N ARG A 230 -0.30 -11.95 -17.03
CA ARG A 230 -0.61 -12.53 -18.33
C ARG A 230 -0.74 -11.45 -19.41
#